data_128abb33533a4af9fc4699d474e57cc4
#
_entry.id   128abb33533a4af9fc4699d474e57cc4
#
_cell.length_a   1.000
_cell.length_b   1.000
_cell.length_c   1.000
_cell.angle_alpha   90.00
_cell.angle_beta   90.00
_cell.angle_gamma   90.00
#
_symmetry.space_group_name_H-M   'P 1'
#
loop_
_entity.id
_entity.type
_entity.pdbx_description
1 polymer ?
#
loop_
_entity_poly.entity_id
_entity_poly.type
_entity_poly.pdbx_seq_one_letter_code
_entity_poly.pdbx_strand_id
1 'polypeptide(L)'
;MKALARYGKEFGGYRMIDVPEPECGPEDIIIEIKAAAICGADMKHYKVDNGSDEFNSIRGHEFAGEIVKVGELVKDWKVGQRVVSDNSAHVCGVCPACEQGDFLCCENKVNLGLDNNTWGGGFSKYCKVPGEILRIHKHAIWEIPENVKYEEAAVLD
;
A
#
# COMPACT_ATOMS: atom_id res chain seq x y z
N MET A 1 0.00 -16.44 0.04
CA MET A 1 -1.33 -15.79 -0.01
C MET A 1 -1.76 -15.49 -1.44
N LYS A 2 -3.08 -15.35 -1.70
CA LYS A 2 -3.58 -14.89 -2.99
C LYS A 2 -3.39 -13.38 -3.13
N ALA A 3 -3.03 -12.93 -4.33
CA ALA A 3 -2.91 -11.52 -4.68
C ALA A 3 -3.31 -11.27 -6.13
N LEU A 4 -3.90 -10.12 -6.40
CA LEU A 4 -4.19 -9.67 -7.76
C LEU A 4 -3.01 -8.82 -8.25
N ALA A 5 -2.26 -9.36 -9.19
CA ALA A 5 -1.05 -8.75 -9.72
C ALA A 5 -1.27 -8.17 -11.13
N ARG A 6 -0.57 -7.10 -11.44
CA ARG A 6 -0.54 -6.48 -12.76
C ARG A 6 0.60 -7.09 -13.58
N TYR A 7 0.25 -7.54 -14.77
CA TYR A 7 1.17 -7.93 -15.84
C TYR A 7 0.93 -6.98 -17.02
N GLY A 8 1.99 -6.41 -17.58
CA GLY A 8 1.87 -5.21 -18.40
C GLY A 8 1.42 -5.36 -19.84
N LYS A 9 1.42 -6.55 -20.43
CA LYS A 9 1.42 -6.71 -21.88
C LYS A 9 0.05 -6.72 -22.58
N GLU A 10 -1.03 -6.84 -21.86
CA GLU A 10 -2.33 -6.96 -22.51
C GLU A 10 -3.41 -6.14 -21.81
N PHE A 11 -4.43 -5.77 -22.55
CA PHE A 11 -5.65 -5.21 -22.01
C PHE A 11 -6.19 -6.15 -20.91
N GLY A 12 -6.46 -5.62 -19.75
CA GLY A 12 -6.91 -6.42 -18.63
C GLY A 12 -5.83 -7.25 -17.94
N GLY A 13 -4.53 -7.02 -18.18
CA GLY A 13 -3.40 -7.80 -17.69
C GLY A 13 -3.28 -7.96 -16.17
N TYR A 14 -4.39 -8.20 -15.47
CA TYR A 14 -4.44 -8.57 -14.06
C TYR A 14 -4.61 -10.07 -13.91
N ARG A 15 -3.81 -10.68 -13.05
CA ARG A 15 -3.85 -12.12 -12.79
C ARG A 15 -3.87 -12.38 -11.30
N MET A 16 -4.71 -13.33 -10.88
CA MET A 16 -4.66 -13.86 -9.53
C MET A 16 -3.46 -14.81 -9.41
N ILE A 17 -2.54 -14.51 -8.52
CA ILE A 17 -1.33 -15.28 -8.28
C ILE A 17 -1.19 -15.70 -6.81
N ASP A 18 -0.37 -16.70 -6.57
CA ASP A 18 0.09 -17.04 -5.24
C ASP A 18 1.45 -16.40 -4.98
N VAL A 19 1.55 -15.65 -3.88
CA VAL A 19 2.78 -15.00 -3.42
C VAL A 19 3.06 -15.38 -1.98
N PRO A 20 4.32 -15.35 -1.51
CA PRO A 20 4.63 -15.47 -0.09
C PRO A 20 3.88 -14.42 0.73
N GLU A 21 3.58 -14.73 1.97
CA GLU A 21 3.12 -13.71 2.93
C GLU A 21 4.32 -12.82 3.28
N PRO A 22 4.08 -11.49 3.47
CA PRO A 22 5.18 -10.60 3.80
C PRO A 22 5.75 -10.89 5.19
N GLU A 23 7.08 -10.87 5.29
CA GLU A 23 7.79 -10.97 6.57
C GLU A 23 7.82 -9.60 7.26
N CYS A 24 7.57 -9.61 8.57
CA CYS A 24 7.61 -8.42 9.41
C CYS A 24 9.02 -8.25 9.96
N GLY A 25 9.75 -7.26 9.48
CA GLY A 25 11.03 -6.86 10.06
C GLY A 25 10.87 -6.10 11.38
N PRO A 26 11.99 -5.76 12.04
CA PRO A 26 11.96 -5.12 13.38
C PRO A 26 11.28 -3.74 13.38
N GLU A 27 11.24 -3.03 12.29
CA GLU A 27 10.65 -1.70 12.16
C GLU A 27 9.36 -1.67 11.32
N ASP A 28 8.94 -2.84 10.80
CA ASP A 28 7.81 -2.96 9.87
C ASP A 28 6.48 -3.18 10.61
N ILE A 29 5.39 -2.95 9.90
CA ILE A 29 4.07 -3.43 10.30
C ILE A 29 3.44 -4.26 9.18
N ILE A 30 2.60 -5.22 9.54
CA ILE A 30 1.77 -5.99 8.59
C ILE A 30 0.31 -5.68 8.85
N ILE A 31 -0.38 -5.28 7.80
CA ILE A 31 -1.82 -5.01 7.80
C ILE A 31 -2.53 -6.19 7.14
N GLU A 32 -3.52 -6.77 7.80
CA GLU A 32 -4.49 -7.66 7.17
C GLU A 32 -5.58 -6.81 6.53
N ILE A 33 -5.71 -6.92 5.21
CA ILE A 33 -6.67 -6.13 4.44
C ILE A 33 -8.09 -6.61 4.74
N LYS A 34 -8.97 -5.69 5.10
CA LYS A 34 -10.40 -5.96 5.38
C LYS A 34 -11.30 -5.40 4.29
N ALA A 35 -10.90 -4.30 3.65
CA ALA A 35 -11.58 -3.72 2.52
C ALA A 35 -10.58 -3.06 1.57
N ALA A 36 -10.85 -3.10 0.28
CA ALA A 36 -10.10 -2.37 -0.74
C ALA A 36 -11.05 -1.88 -1.83
N ALA A 37 -10.74 -0.72 -2.40
CA ALA A 37 -11.50 -0.13 -3.48
C ALA A 37 -10.73 -0.15 -4.81
N ILE A 38 -11.45 -0.02 -5.90
CA ILE A 38 -10.88 0.08 -7.25
C ILE A 38 -10.92 1.55 -7.68
N CYS A 39 -9.76 2.16 -7.72
CA CYS A 39 -9.57 3.54 -8.14
C CYS A 39 -9.65 3.72 -9.67
N GLY A 40 -9.88 4.94 -10.10
CA GLY A 40 -9.73 5.31 -11.52
C GLY A 40 -8.33 5.05 -12.08
N ALA A 41 -7.29 5.13 -11.26
CA ALA A 41 -5.92 4.78 -11.61
C ALA A 41 -5.76 3.28 -11.94
N ASP A 42 -6.40 2.39 -11.18
CA ASP A 42 -6.41 0.95 -11.49
C ASP A 42 -7.07 0.68 -12.85
N MET A 43 -8.18 1.36 -13.13
CA MET A 43 -8.87 1.25 -14.41
C MET A 43 -8.05 1.80 -15.58
N LYS A 44 -7.26 2.86 -15.36
CA LYS A 44 -6.31 3.36 -16.35
C LYS A 44 -5.26 2.29 -16.67
N HIS A 45 -4.67 1.70 -15.65
CA HIS A 45 -3.68 0.63 -15.81
C HIS A 45 -4.28 -0.65 -16.42
N TYR A 46 -5.55 -0.94 -16.17
CA TYR A 46 -6.27 -2.05 -16.80
C TYR A 46 -6.36 -1.88 -18.33
N LYS A 47 -6.46 -0.64 -18.81
CA LYS A 47 -6.65 -0.31 -20.23
C LYS A 47 -5.36 -0.12 -21.00
N VAL A 48 -4.21 -0.10 -20.35
CA VAL A 48 -2.91 0.19 -20.99
C VAL A 48 -2.07 -1.06 -21.10
N ASP A 49 -1.54 -1.30 -22.28
CA ASP A 49 -0.46 -2.24 -22.55
C ASP A 49 0.89 -1.58 -22.22
N ASN A 50 1.64 -2.15 -21.30
CA ASN A 50 2.99 -1.66 -20.92
C ASN A 50 4.10 -2.35 -21.72
N GLY A 51 3.78 -3.21 -22.69
CA GLY A 51 4.76 -3.89 -23.56
C GLY A 51 5.55 -5.02 -22.87
N SER A 52 5.25 -5.39 -21.64
CA SER A 52 5.95 -6.44 -20.88
C SER A 52 5.00 -7.48 -20.30
N ASP A 53 5.36 -8.75 -20.39
CA ASP A 53 4.67 -9.86 -19.71
C ASP A 53 5.19 -10.11 -18.29
N GLU A 54 6.15 -9.31 -17.85
CA GLU A 54 6.72 -9.47 -16.52
C GLU A 54 5.77 -8.99 -15.44
N PHE A 55 5.89 -9.58 -14.27
CA PHE A 55 5.22 -9.13 -13.06
C PHE A 55 5.59 -7.67 -12.77
N ASN A 56 4.59 -6.83 -12.61
CA ASN A 56 4.80 -5.42 -12.35
C ASN A 56 4.60 -5.10 -10.86
N SER A 57 3.41 -5.36 -10.33
CA SER A 57 3.09 -5.07 -8.93
C SER A 57 1.83 -5.78 -8.46
N ILE A 58 1.69 -5.94 -7.15
CA ILE A 58 0.41 -6.21 -6.50
C ILE A 58 -0.29 -4.86 -6.34
N ARG A 59 -1.51 -4.76 -6.83
CA ARG A 59 -2.28 -3.53 -6.92
C ARG A 59 -3.22 -3.28 -5.74
N GLY A 60 -3.92 -2.15 -5.78
CA GLY A 60 -4.84 -1.69 -4.76
C GLY A 60 -4.16 -0.76 -3.76
N HIS A 61 -4.29 0.54 -4.00
CA HIS A 61 -3.73 1.58 -3.12
C HIS A 61 -4.79 2.17 -2.19
N GLU A 62 -6.06 2.06 -2.55
CA GLU A 62 -7.20 2.40 -1.70
C GLU A 62 -7.57 1.19 -0.84
N PHE A 63 -7.09 1.13 0.40
CA PHE A 63 -7.40 0.00 1.28
C PHE A 63 -7.42 0.37 2.76
N ALA A 64 -8.19 -0.41 3.51
CA ALA A 64 -8.28 -0.36 4.96
C ALA A 64 -8.15 -1.76 5.55
N GLY A 65 -7.59 -1.85 6.74
CA GLY A 65 -7.37 -3.13 7.40
C GLY A 65 -7.00 -3.00 8.87
N GLU A 66 -6.53 -4.11 9.42
CA GLU A 66 -6.13 -4.22 10.81
C GLU A 66 -4.65 -4.59 10.90
N ILE A 67 -3.91 -3.95 11.77
CA ILE A 67 -2.52 -4.29 12.05
C ILE A 67 -2.49 -5.65 12.76
N VAL A 68 -1.85 -6.64 12.14
CA VAL A 68 -1.76 -8.01 12.67
C VAL A 68 -0.35 -8.38 13.15
N LYS A 69 0.68 -7.65 12.69
CA LYS A 69 2.06 -7.79 13.20
C LYS A 69 2.70 -6.42 13.30
N VAL A 70 3.53 -6.26 14.32
CA VAL A 70 4.30 -5.04 14.59
C VAL A 70 5.72 -5.45 14.94
N GLY A 71 6.71 -4.84 14.28
CA GLY A 71 8.12 -5.05 14.57
C GLY A 71 8.49 -4.53 15.96
N GLU A 72 9.48 -5.12 16.59
CA GLU A 72 9.90 -4.85 17.97
C GLU A 72 10.38 -3.41 18.23
N LEU A 73 10.81 -2.71 17.18
CA LEU A 73 11.28 -1.32 17.24
C LEU A 73 10.18 -0.29 16.95
N VAL A 74 9.00 -0.72 16.50
CA VAL A 74 7.86 0.15 16.25
C VAL A 74 7.21 0.56 17.56
N LYS A 75 7.04 1.87 17.79
CA LYS A 75 6.52 2.41 19.07
C LYS A 75 5.11 2.99 18.94
N ASP A 76 4.77 3.50 17.76
CA ASP A 76 3.57 4.30 17.57
C ASP A 76 2.35 3.47 17.14
N TRP A 77 2.57 2.21 16.77
CA TRP A 77 1.53 1.32 16.26
C TRP A 77 1.42 0.03 17.09
N LYS A 78 0.23 -0.54 17.14
CA LYS A 78 -0.08 -1.76 17.91
C LYS A 78 -0.93 -2.73 17.10
N VAL A 79 -0.75 -4.02 17.37
CA VAL A 79 -1.64 -5.07 16.84
C VAL A 79 -3.08 -4.80 17.27
N GLY A 80 -4.01 -4.99 16.36
CA GLY A 80 -5.44 -4.73 16.53
C GLY A 80 -5.89 -3.31 16.15
N GLN A 81 -4.97 -2.37 15.88
CA GLN A 81 -5.37 -1.05 15.38
C GLN A 81 -5.93 -1.15 13.96
N ARG A 82 -6.99 -0.41 13.74
CA ARG A 82 -7.68 -0.29 12.46
C ARG A 82 -7.08 0.88 11.70
N VAL A 83 -6.63 0.63 10.47
CA VAL A 83 -5.90 1.64 9.69
C VAL A 83 -6.36 1.69 8.24
N VAL A 84 -6.22 2.86 7.63
CA VAL A 84 -6.41 3.12 6.21
C VAL A 84 -5.09 3.59 5.61
N SER A 85 -4.81 3.18 4.37
CA SER A 85 -3.63 3.64 3.61
C SER A 85 -3.78 5.10 3.18
N ASP A 86 -2.65 5.77 3.02
CA ASP A 86 -2.54 7.06 2.35
C ASP A 86 -1.70 6.90 1.07
N ASN A 87 -2.16 7.48 -0.02
CA ASN A 87 -1.55 7.35 -1.34
C ASN A 87 -0.17 8.03 -1.47
N SER A 88 0.26 8.77 -0.47
CA SER A 88 1.60 9.37 -0.41
C SER A 88 2.64 8.51 0.31
N ALA A 89 2.44 7.21 0.41
CA ALA A 89 3.09 6.30 1.35
C ALA A 89 4.61 6.46 1.53
N HIS A 90 5.43 6.20 0.50
CA HIS A 90 6.88 6.32 0.61
C HIS A 90 7.39 7.57 -0.08
N VAL A 91 8.18 8.36 0.64
CA VAL A 91 8.83 9.57 0.15
C VAL A 91 10.31 9.58 0.55
N CYS A 92 11.16 10.32 -0.17
CA CYS A 92 12.59 10.28 0.08
C CYS A 92 13.06 11.09 1.32
N GLY A 93 12.24 12.03 1.79
CA GLY A 93 12.54 12.86 2.96
C GLY A 93 13.59 13.96 2.75
N VAL A 94 14.23 14.04 1.57
CA VAL A 94 15.41 14.92 1.34
C VAL A 94 15.29 15.80 0.09
N CYS A 95 14.28 15.61 -0.76
CA CYS A 95 14.07 16.50 -1.91
C CYS A 95 13.36 17.81 -1.47
N PRO A 96 13.41 18.87 -2.29
CA PRO A 96 12.81 20.15 -1.92
C PRO A 96 11.32 20.08 -1.56
N ALA A 97 10.57 19.20 -2.22
CA ALA A 97 9.16 18.97 -1.90
C ALA A 97 8.99 18.33 -0.50
N CYS A 98 9.80 17.34 -0.18
CA CYS A 98 9.76 16.70 1.14
C CYS A 98 10.18 17.65 2.27
N GLU A 99 11.20 18.49 2.05
CA GLU A 99 11.66 19.48 3.03
C GLU A 99 10.58 20.54 3.32
N GLN A 100 9.70 20.81 2.37
CA GLN A 100 8.55 21.71 2.53
C GLN A 100 7.29 21.00 3.04
N GLY A 101 7.32 19.67 3.21
CA GLY A 101 6.17 18.87 3.62
C GLY A 101 5.17 18.54 2.49
N ASP A 102 5.51 18.87 1.24
CA ASP A 102 4.70 18.54 0.06
C ASP A 102 5.07 17.14 -0.45
N PHE A 103 4.70 16.13 0.30
CA PHE A 103 5.05 14.73 0.03
C PHE A 103 4.44 14.19 -1.27
N LEU A 104 3.29 14.72 -1.71
CA LEU A 104 2.67 14.31 -2.97
C LEU A 104 3.54 14.64 -4.19
N CYS A 105 4.33 15.71 -4.09
CA CYS A 105 5.26 16.16 -5.13
C CYS A 105 6.66 15.56 -5.00
N CYS A 106 6.87 14.57 -4.13
CA CYS A 106 8.16 13.89 -4.02
C CYS A 106 8.50 13.17 -5.32
N GLU A 107 9.67 13.49 -5.90
CA GLU A 107 10.14 12.89 -7.16
C GLU A 107 10.48 11.39 -7.05
N ASN A 108 10.73 10.90 -5.84
CA ASN A 108 11.03 9.51 -5.51
C ASN A 108 9.86 8.81 -4.80
N LYS A 109 8.65 9.31 -4.97
CA LYS A 109 7.47 8.73 -4.30
C LYS A 109 7.19 7.32 -4.80
N VAL A 110 6.93 6.40 -3.85
CA VAL A 110 6.49 5.03 -4.11
C VAL A 110 5.22 4.76 -3.31
N ASN A 111 4.15 4.41 -3.99
CA ASN A 111 2.86 4.18 -3.37
C ASN A 111 2.66 2.70 -3.02
N LEU A 112 2.08 2.45 -1.85
CA LEU A 112 1.62 1.11 -1.49
C LEU A 112 0.54 0.65 -2.49
N GLY A 113 0.71 -0.56 -3.03
CA GLY A 113 -0.26 -1.11 -3.98
C GLY A 113 -0.24 -0.49 -5.38
N LEU A 114 0.75 0.34 -5.73
CA LEU A 114 0.93 0.90 -7.07
C LEU A 114 2.28 0.54 -7.68
N ASP A 115 3.38 0.88 -7.01
CA ASP A 115 4.69 0.94 -7.66
C ASP A 115 5.65 -0.16 -7.19
N ASN A 116 5.55 -0.62 -5.97
CA ASN A 116 6.45 -1.64 -5.46
C ASN A 116 5.67 -2.87 -4.97
N ASN A 117 6.04 -4.00 -5.48
CA ASN A 117 5.34 -5.25 -5.32
C ASN A 117 5.80 -6.14 -4.16
N THR A 118 6.90 -5.81 -3.51
CA THR A 118 7.42 -6.63 -2.39
C THR A 118 6.65 -6.42 -1.10
N TRP A 119 5.90 -5.34 -1.01
CA TRP A 119 5.11 -4.96 0.18
C TRP A 119 3.66 -5.41 0.12
N GLY A 120 3.18 -5.80 -1.07
CA GLY A 120 1.76 -6.10 -1.30
C GLY A 120 0.96 -4.83 -1.62
N GLY A 121 -0.32 -4.91 -1.45
CA GLY A 121 -1.30 -3.84 -1.69
C GLY A 121 -2.68 -4.28 -1.28
N GLY A 122 -3.69 -3.44 -1.45
CA GLY A 122 -5.07 -3.73 -1.07
C GLY A 122 -5.67 -4.96 -1.75
N PHE A 123 -5.16 -5.35 -2.92
CA PHE A 123 -5.62 -6.54 -3.64
C PHE A 123 -4.82 -7.79 -3.26
N SER A 124 -4.35 -7.88 -2.04
CA SER A 124 -3.79 -9.06 -1.41
C SER A 124 -4.32 -9.22 0.02
N LYS A 125 -4.08 -10.37 0.63
CA LYS A 125 -4.54 -10.59 2.01
C LYS A 125 -3.79 -9.73 3.03
N TYR A 126 -2.50 -9.55 2.81
CA TYR A 126 -1.62 -8.78 3.70
C TYR A 126 -0.82 -7.75 2.92
N CYS A 127 -0.64 -6.58 3.52
CA CYS A 127 0.26 -5.54 3.05
C CYS A 127 1.28 -5.21 4.14
N LYS A 128 2.56 -5.09 3.75
CA LYS A 128 3.63 -4.62 4.62
C LYS A 128 3.80 -3.13 4.45
N VAL A 129 3.87 -2.40 5.55
CA VAL A 129 4.34 -1.01 5.58
C VAL A 129 5.75 -1.02 6.18
N PRO A 130 6.79 -0.78 5.37
CA PRO A 130 8.17 -0.77 5.84
C PRO A 130 8.45 0.36 6.82
N GLY A 131 9.34 0.13 7.77
CA GLY A 131 9.75 1.11 8.74
C GLY A 131 10.36 2.38 8.14
N GLU A 132 11.02 2.26 6.99
CA GLU A 132 11.55 3.42 6.26
C GLU A 132 10.44 4.40 5.83
N ILE A 133 9.27 3.90 5.47
CA ILE A 133 8.09 4.73 5.18
C ILE A 133 7.65 5.46 6.46
N LEU A 134 7.42 4.71 7.53
CA LEU A 134 6.89 5.25 8.79
C LEU A 134 7.81 6.29 9.45
N ARG A 135 9.13 6.15 9.28
CA ARG A 135 10.10 7.13 9.83
C ARG A 135 10.06 8.48 9.13
N ILE A 136 9.84 8.49 7.82
CA ILE A 136 9.84 9.71 7.00
C ILE A 136 8.44 10.33 7.00
N HIS A 137 7.43 9.50 6.80
CA HIS A 137 6.05 9.94 6.64
C HIS A 137 5.11 9.09 7.50
N LYS A 138 5.00 9.44 8.78
CA LYS A 138 4.17 8.73 9.74
C LYS A 138 2.69 8.64 9.35
N HIS A 139 2.24 9.50 8.45
CA HIS A 139 0.87 9.54 7.92
C HIS A 139 0.70 8.72 6.63
N ALA A 140 1.63 7.83 6.31
CA ALA A 140 1.43 6.82 5.26
C ALA A 140 0.24 5.88 5.55
N ILE A 141 -0.15 5.82 6.82
CA ILE A 141 -1.38 5.19 7.28
C ILE A 141 -2.02 6.04 8.38
N TRP A 142 -3.33 5.97 8.48
CA TRP A 142 -4.12 6.68 9.47
C TRP A 142 -4.96 5.72 10.30
N GLU A 143 -5.13 6.00 11.58
CA GLU A 143 -6.04 5.24 12.43
C GLU A 143 -7.49 5.52 12.06
N ILE A 144 -8.30 4.46 11.93
CA ILE A 144 -9.72 4.54 11.61
C ILE A 144 -10.53 4.66 12.92
N PRO A 145 -11.35 5.70 13.09
CA PRO A 145 -12.26 5.82 14.23
C PRO A 145 -13.22 4.61 14.34
N GLU A 146 -13.62 4.26 15.55
CA GLU A 146 -14.47 3.08 15.81
C GLU A 146 -15.81 3.10 15.06
N ASN A 147 -16.37 4.29 14.86
CA ASN A 147 -17.65 4.49 14.17
C ASN A 147 -17.56 4.46 12.62
N VAL A 148 -16.36 4.35 12.04
CA VAL A 148 -16.15 4.28 10.60
C VAL A 148 -15.88 2.83 10.20
N LYS A 149 -16.56 2.32 9.17
CA LYS A 149 -16.35 0.97 8.65
C LYS A 149 -15.11 0.91 7.76
N TYR A 150 -14.53 -0.29 7.59
CA TYR A 150 -13.38 -0.48 6.70
C TYR A 150 -13.71 -0.11 5.24
N GLU A 151 -14.92 -0.44 4.79
CA GLU A 151 -15.37 -0.14 3.42
C GLU A 151 -15.53 1.36 3.19
N GLU A 152 -15.92 2.11 4.21
CA GLU A 152 -16.03 3.56 4.17
C GLU A 152 -14.64 4.20 4.19
N ALA A 153 -13.74 3.69 5.05
CA ALA A 153 -12.38 4.19 5.16
C ALA A 153 -11.56 3.94 3.88
N ALA A 154 -11.72 2.77 3.26
CA ALA A 154 -10.94 2.38 2.08
C ALA A 154 -11.12 3.30 0.85
N VAL A 155 -12.19 4.10 0.80
CA VAL A 155 -12.48 5.02 -0.32
C VAL A 155 -12.19 6.49 0.01
N LEU A 156 -11.48 6.76 1.12
CA LEU A 156 -11.16 8.12 1.57
C LEU A 156 -9.86 8.68 0.95
N ASP A 157 -9.07 7.84 0.30
CA ASP A 157 -7.83 8.22 -0.37
C ASP A 157 -8.08 9.05 -1.65
#